data_3b3f8893b4a9a908ce5d5939e021cf80
#
_entry.id   3b3f8893b4a9a908ce5d5939e021cf80
#
_cell.length_a   1.000
_cell.length_b   1.000
_cell.length_c   1.000
_cell.angle_alpha   90.00
_cell.angle_beta   90.00
_cell.angle_gamma   90.00
#
_symmetry.space_group_name_H-M   'P 1'
#
loop_
_entity.id
_entity.type
_entity.pdbx_description
1 polymer ?
#
loop_
_entity_poly.entity_id
_entity_poly.type
_entity_poly.pdbx_seq_one_letter_code
_entity_poly.pdbx_strand_id
1 'polypeptide(L)'
;MKQWLLLCAAALLSTSVLAETAEEKGLRLAQEADARDAGFGDHVADMQMILRNRAGDESVRQIRIRVLEVQGDGDKSLSLFDEPADIKGTAMLTYSHGLEPDDQWLYLPALKRVKRIASRNKSGPFMGSEFAYEDLGSQEVEKYSYRYLRDEPCADGLQCWVMERTPAYEYSGYSRQVVWLDQAEYRPIKTDFYDRKGDHLKTLVWSGYQEYAGRYWRADEMFMENHQTGKSTLLKWSNYRFKTGLDDGDFNKNALARLR
;
A
#
# COMPACT_ATOMS: atom_id res chain seq x y z
N MET A 1 65.18 5.64 -49.59
CA MET A 1 63.81 5.31 -49.39
C MET A 1 63.59 5.03 -47.92
N LYS A 2 62.95 5.93 -47.15
CA LYS A 2 62.69 5.82 -45.72
C LYS A 2 61.21 5.52 -45.59
N GLN A 3 60.82 4.29 -45.14
CA GLN A 3 59.45 3.89 -44.79
C GLN A 3 59.16 4.40 -43.40
N TRP A 4 58.08 5.17 -43.27
CA TRP A 4 57.55 5.62 -42.02
C TRP A 4 56.42 4.64 -41.64
N LEU A 5 56.59 3.90 -40.56
CA LEU A 5 55.54 3.08 -39.92
C LEU A 5 54.72 4.01 -39.01
N LEU A 6 53.45 4.23 -39.38
CA LEU A 6 52.43 4.86 -38.52
C LEU A 6 51.87 3.80 -37.58
N LEU A 7 52.18 3.86 -36.29
CA LEU A 7 51.50 3.10 -35.24
C LEU A 7 50.22 3.85 -34.88
N CYS A 8 49.06 3.31 -35.29
CA CYS A 8 47.76 3.71 -34.74
C CYS A 8 47.56 3.05 -33.36
N ALA A 9 47.72 3.82 -32.28
CA ALA A 9 47.32 3.41 -30.96
C ALA A 9 45.79 3.55 -30.82
N ALA A 10 45.05 2.45 -30.89
CA ALA A 10 43.64 2.42 -30.57
C ALA A 10 43.47 2.50 -29.04
N ALA A 11 43.06 3.65 -28.52
CA ALA A 11 42.66 3.80 -27.12
C ALA A 11 41.28 3.12 -26.90
N LEU A 12 41.28 1.96 -26.29
CA LEU A 12 40.07 1.30 -25.77
C LEU A 12 39.57 2.10 -24.56
N LEU A 13 38.58 2.95 -24.79
CA LEU A 13 37.79 3.57 -23.72
C LEU A 13 36.91 2.49 -23.09
N SER A 14 37.39 1.85 -22.02
CA SER A 14 36.58 1.00 -21.14
C SER A 14 35.62 1.90 -20.38
N THR A 15 34.36 1.96 -20.84
CA THR A 15 33.26 2.49 -20.05
C THR A 15 33.02 1.51 -18.92
N SER A 16 33.45 1.86 -17.71
CA SER A 16 33.06 1.15 -16.50
C SER A 16 31.54 1.37 -16.32
N VAL A 17 30.73 0.36 -16.65
CA VAL A 17 29.34 0.31 -16.21
C VAL A 17 29.38 0.15 -14.69
N LEU A 18 29.08 1.22 -13.96
CA LEU A 18 28.88 1.14 -12.52
C LEU A 18 27.73 0.15 -12.27
N ALA A 19 27.98 -0.85 -11.44
CA ALA A 19 26.94 -1.77 -11.03
C ALA A 19 25.86 -1.01 -10.25
N GLU A 20 24.59 -1.27 -10.55
CA GLU A 20 23.45 -0.69 -9.84
C GLU A 20 23.57 -0.98 -8.33
N THR A 21 23.43 0.04 -7.49
CA THR A 21 23.44 -0.10 -6.03
C THR A 21 22.17 -0.80 -5.54
N ALA A 22 22.18 -1.30 -4.31
CA ALA A 22 20.99 -1.91 -3.70
C ALA A 22 19.85 -0.89 -3.53
N GLU A 23 20.19 0.35 -3.26
CA GLU A 23 19.24 1.46 -3.12
C GLU A 23 18.62 1.83 -4.48
N GLU A 24 19.43 1.97 -5.52
CA GLU A 24 18.94 2.24 -6.88
C GLU A 24 18.04 1.11 -7.39
N LYS A 25 18.44 -0.16 -7.17
CA LYS A 25 17.62 -1.32 -7.54
C LYS A 25 16.29 -1.32 -6.77
N GLY A 26 16.31 -1.08 -5.45
CA GLY A 26 15.10 -1.03 -4.63
C GLY A 26 14.14 0.06 -5.08
N LEU A 27 14.64 1.27 -5.34
CA LEU A 27 13.83 2.39 -5.84
C LEU A 27 13.24 2.09 -7.23
N ARG A 28 14.04 1.57 -8.16
CA ARG A 28 13.57 1.20 -9.50
C ARG A 28 12.47 0.13 -9.47
N LEU A 29 12.59 -0.87 -8.59
CA LEU A 29 11.54 -1.90 -8.41
C LEU A 29 10.23 -1.28 -7.89
N ALA A 30 10.32 -0.35 -6.94
CA ALA A 30 9.15 0.35 -6.42
C ALA A 30 8.49 1.23 -7.50
N GLN A 31 9.29 1.99 -8.26
CA GLN A 31 8.79 2.82 -9.36
C GLN A 31 8.12 2.01 -10.47
N GLU A 32 8.68 0.85 -10.82
CA GLU A 32 8.08 -0.03 -11.83
C GLU A 32 6.76 -0.64 -11.32
N ALA A 33 6.69 -1.05 -10.05
CA ALA A 33 5.45 -1.56 -9.44
C ALA A 33 4.34 -0.49 -9.46
N ASP A 34 4.67 0.74 -9.10
CA ASP A 34 3.76 1.88 -9.13
C ASP A 34 3.28 2.20 -10.56
N ALA A 35 4.20 2.29 -11.51
CA ALA A 35 3.89 2.57 -12.92
C ALA A 35 2.98 1.51 -13.56
N ARG A 36 3.05 0.25 -13.12
CA ARG A 36 2.17 -0.82 -13.60
C ARG A 36 0.75 -0.67 -13.08
N ASP A 37 0.57 -0.15 -11.88
CA ASP A 37 -0.75 0.08 -11.28
C ASP A 37 -1.37 1.42 -11.70
N ALA A 38 -0.58 2.39 -12.12
CA ALA A 38 -1.03 3.72 -12.53
C ALA A 38 -1.96 3.69 -13.75
N GLY A 39 -2.93 4.62 -13.79
CA GLY A 39 -3.87 4.80 -14.90
C GLY A 39 -5.18 4.02 -14.73
N PHE A 40 -5.49 3.50 -13.55
CA PHE A 40 -6.77 2.82 -13.29
C PHE A 40 -7.96 3.81 -13.23
N GLY A 41 -7.71 5.08 -12.94
CA GLY A 41 -8.67 6.18 -12.88
C GLY A 41 -9.52 6.14 -11.62
N ASP A 42 -10.48 5.23 -11.56
CA ASP A 42 -11.30 5.00 -10.37
C ASP A 42 -11.69 3.53 -10.24
N HIS A 43 -12.02 3.11 -9.03
CA HIS A 43 -12.69 1.84 -8.80
C HIS A 43 -13.59 1.86 -7.57
N VAL A 44 -14.54 0.93 -7.56
CA VAL A 44 -15.35 0.57 -6.39
C VAL A 44 -15.18 -0.91 -6.09
N ALA A 45 -15.30 -1.27 -4.82
CA ALA A 45 -15.27 -2.66 -4.38
C ALA A 45 -16.09 -2.84 -3.09
N ASP A 46 -16.47 -4.08 -2.80
CA ASP A 46 -16.98 -4.48 -1.49
C ASP A 46 -15.86 -5.16 -0.71
N MET A 47 -15.80 -4.88 0.59
CA MET A 47 -14.82 -5.45 1.50
C MET A 47 -15.50 -6.00 2.74
N GLN A 48 -15.21 -7.26 3.06
CA GLN A 48 -15.51 -7.84 4.36
C GLN A 48 -14.26 -7.79 5.22
N MET A 49 -14.33 -7.11 6.37
CA MET A 49 -13.25 -7.06 7.36
C MET A 49 -13.58 -7.97 8.54
N ILE A 50 -12.76 -8.99 8.76
CA ILE A 50 -12.91 -9.98 9.84
C ILE A 50 -11.78 -9.72 10.85
N LEU A 51 -12.14 -9.24 12.02
CA LEU A 51 -11.21 -9.03 13.14
C LEU A 51 -11.24 -10.26 14.04
N ARG A 52 -10.07 -10.78 14.37
CA ARG A 52 -9.93 -11.91 15.29
C ARG A 52 -9.06 -11.52 16.47
N ASN A 53 -9.56 -11.74 17.69
CA ASN A 53 -8.78 -11.54 18.89
C ASN A 53 -7.89 -12.77 19.20
N ARG A 54 -7.03 -12.66 20.24
CA ARG A 54 -6.13 -13.77 20.63
C ARG A 54 -6.86 -15.04 21.06
N ALA A 55 -8.10 -14.93 21.54
CA ALA A 55 -8.92 -16.08 21.94
C ALA A 55 -9.61 -16.76 20.76
N GLY A 56 -9.59 -16.15 19.57
CA GLY A 56 -10.22 -16.65 18.37
C GLY A 56 -11.63 -16.09 18.11
N ASP A 57 -12.14 -15.21 18.99
CA ASP A 57 -13.43 -14.57 18.76
C ASP A 57 -13.36 -13.62 17.57
N GLU A 58 -14.38 -13.65 16.72
CA GLU A 58 -14.45 -12.87 15.50
C GLU A 58 -15.50 -11.75 15.57
N SER A 59 -15.19 -10.65 14.89
CA SER A 59 -16.11 -9.56 14.59
C SER A 59 -16.02 -9.24 13.10
N VAL A 60 -17.16 -9.24 12.42
CA VAL A 60 -17.25 -9.07 10.96
C VAL A 60 -17.87 -7.72 10.62
N ARG A 61 -17.34 -7.05 9.61
CA ARG A 61 -17.82 -5.77 9.08
C ARG A 61 -17.96 -5.83 7.58
N GLN A 62 -19.04 -5.23 7.05
CA GLN A 62 -19.22 -5.03 5.62
C GLN A 62 -18.97 -3.58 5.28
N ILE A 63 -18.14 -3.34 4.26
CA ILE A 63 -17.62 -2.02 3.94
C ILE A 63 -17.67 -1.86 2.42
N ARG A 64 -18.22 -0.74 1.95
CA ARG A 64 -18.09 -0.32 0.54
C ARG A 64 -16.91 0.60 0.40
N ILE A 65 -16.10 0.37 -0.64
CA ILE A 65 -14.90 1.12 -0.93
C ILE A 65 -15.06 1.87 -2.25
N ARG A 66 -14.58 3.10 -2.28
CA ARG A 66 -14.40 3.92 -3.49
C ARG A 66 -12.98 4.45 -3.50
N VAL A 67 -12.32 4.41 -4.64
CA VAL A 67 -10.99 4.97 -4.84
C VAL A 67 -10.97 5.78 -6.11
N LEU A 68 -10.37 6.95 -6.06
CA LEU A 68 -10.12 7.83 -7.19
C LEU A 68 -8.62 8.07 -7.29
N GLU A 69 -8.05 7.72 -8.43
CA GLU A 69 -6.65 8.02 -8.75
C GLU A 69 -6.47 9.51 -8.98
N VAL A 70 -5.45 10.09 -8.36
CA VAL A 70 -5.10 11.50 -8.51
C VAL A 70 -3.73 11.62 -9.18
N GLN A 71 -3.69 12.21 -10.37
CA GLN A 71 -2.45 12.40 -11.10
C GLN A 71 -1.54 13.42 -10.42
N GLY A 72 -0.30 12.98 -10.07
CA GLY A 72 0.71 13.84 -9.47
C GLY A 72 0.57 14.09 -7.97
N ASP A 73 -0.33 13.38 -7.31
CA ASP A 73 -0.49 13.31 -5.85
C ASP A 73 -0.99 11.91 -5.50
N GLY A 74 -1.18 11.61 -4.21
CA GLY A 74 -1.73 10.34 -3.77
C GLY A 74 -3.25 10.26 -3.93
N ASP A 75 -3.77 9.04 -3.98
CA ASP A 75 -5.16 8.74 -4.26
C ASP A 75 -6.14 9.21 -3.17
N LYS A 76 -7.40 9.37 -3.56
CA LYS A 76 -8.51 9.57 -2.63
C LYS A 76 -9.25 8.27 -2.41
N SER A 77 -9.52 7.93 -1.15
CA SER A 77 -10.28 6.74 -0.80
C SER A 77 -11.41 7.06 0.18
N LEU A 78 -12.53 6.36 0.02
CA LEU A 78 -13.70 6.46 0.88
C LEU A 78 -14.15 5.05 1.25
N SER A 79 -14.17 4.75 2.56
CA SER A 79 -14.69 3.51 3.13
C SER A 79 -16.00 3.82 3.87
N LEU A 80 -17.07 3.13 3.52
CA LEU A 80 -18.39 3.29 4.16
C LEU A 80 -18.85 1.98 4.77
N PHE A 81 -19.03 1.95 6.09
CA PHE A 81 -19.46 0.78 6.85
C PHE A 81 -20.97 0.57 6.74
N ASP A 82 -21.37 -0.61 6.28
CA ASP A 82 -22.77 -1.02 6.16
C ASP A 82 -23.23 -1.92 7.31
N GLU A 83 -22.31 -2.72 7.88
CA GLU A 83 -22.55 -3.63 8.98
C GLU A 83 -21.35 -3.69 9.92
N PRO A 84 -21.57 -4.02 11.20
CA PRO A 84 -22.85 -4.24 11.90
C PRO A 84 -23.58 -2.93 12.22
N ALA A 85 -24.80 -3.03 12.75
CA ALA A 85 -25.71 -1.91 12.95
C ALA A 85 -25.17 -0.79 13.86
N ASP A 86 -24.33 -1.13 14.84
CA ASP A 86 -23.72 -0.19 15.80
C ASP A 86 -22.70 0.75 15.16
N ILE A 87 -22.07 0.35 14.04
CA ILE A 87 -21.15 1.18 13.29
C ILE A 87 -21.62 1.54 11.89
N LYS A 88 -22.83 1.13 11.52
CA LYS A 88 -23.42 1.44 10.20
C LYS A 88 -23.42 2.94 9.93
N GLY A 89 -22.97 3.32 8.72
CA GLY A 89 -22.84 4.71 8.30
C GLY A 89 -21.55 5.37 8.81
N THR A 90 -20.69 4.66 9.54
CA THR A 90 -19.31 5.14 9.76
C THR A 90 -18.64 5.29 8.42
N ALA A 91 -17.96 6.42 8.20
CA ALA A 91 -17.27 6.70 6.94
C ALA A 91 -15.85 7.20 7.20
N MET A 92 -14.89 6.63 6.49
CA MET A 92 -13.49 7.08 6.50
C MET A 92 -13.15 7.64 5.13
N LEU A 93 -12.71 8.90 5.09
CA LEU A 93 -12.21 9.56 3.91
C LEU A 93 -10.72 9.80 4.08
N THR A 94 -9.93 9.41 3.08
CA THR A 94 -8.50 9.66 3.02
C THR A 94 -8.18 10.39 1.72
N TYR A 95 -7.39 11.47 1.82
CA TYR A 95 -6.63 12.04 0.72
C TYR A 95 -5.17 11.72 1.02
N SER A 96 -4.61 10.85 0.22
CA SER A 96 -3.19 10.54 0.29
C SER A 96 -2.38 11.66 -0.38
N HIS A 97 -1.17 11.84 0.07
CA HIS A 97 -0.21 12.79 -0.50
C HIS A 97 1.15 12.10 -0.60
N GLY A 98 2.07 12.63 -1.40
CA GLY A 98 3.44 12.13 -1.48
C GLY A 98 4.15 12.19 -0.12
N LEU A 99 5.03 13.18 0.10
CA LEU A 99 5.72 13.35 1.39
C LEU A 99 4.89 14.09 2.43
N GLU A 100 3.93 14.90 1.99
CA GLU A 100 3.04 15.62 2.91
C GLU A 100 2.15 14.64 3.70
N PRO A 101 1.74 15.01 4.92
CA PRO A 101 0.86 14.17 5.71
C PRO A 101 -0.50 13.98 5.06
N ASP A 102 -0.97 12.73 4.97
CA ASP A 102 -2.30 12.40 4.50
C ASP A 102 -3.38 13.13 5.30
N ASP A 103 -4.40 13.59 4.60
CA ASP A 103 -5.62 14.13 5.21
C ASP A 103 -6.64 13.02 5.41
N GLN A 104 -7.00 12.75 6.66
CA GLN A 104 -7.90 11.66 7.02
C GLN A 104 -9.04 12.15 7.92
N TRP A 105 -10.29 11.82 7.56
CA TRP A 105 -11.49 12.16 8.33
C TRP A 105 -12.34 10.93 8.57
N LEU A 106 -12.72 10.74 9.83
CA LEU A 106 -13.62 9.67 10.27
C LEU A 106 -14.95 10.28 10.73
N TYR A 107 -16.04 9.93 10.06
CA TYR A 107 -17.38 10.21 10.52
C TYR A 107 -17.89 9.08 11.42
N LEU A 108 -18.39 9.43 12.60
CA LEU A 108 -18.95 8.51 13.58
C LEU A 108 -20.44 8.83 13.78
N PRO A 109 -21.36 8.02 13.26
CA PRO A 109 -22.82 8.26 13.35
C PRO A 109 -23.32 8.40 14.78
N ALA A 110 -22.84 7.57 15.69
CA ALA A 110 -23.20 7.61 17.11
C ALA A 110 -22.89 8.98 17.76
N LEU A 111 -21.87 9.66 17.27
CA LEU A 111 -21.48 11.00 17.74
C LEU A 111 -21.99 12.12 16.83
N LYS A 112 -22.58 11.79 15.68
CA LYS A 112 -22.97 12.71 14.59
C LYS A 112 -21.85 13.70 14.24
N ARG A 113 -20.60 13.23 14.22
CA ARG A 113 -19.41 14.07 14.15
C ARG A 113 -18.37 13.54 13.18
N VAL A 114 -17.80 14.44 12.38
CA VAL A 114 -16.59 14.19 11.61
C VAL A 114 -15.38 14.55 12.48
N LYS A 115 -14.44 13.62 12.62
CA LYS A 115 -13.20 13.80 13.36
C LYS A 115 -12.03 13.69 12.38
N ARG A 116 -11.15 14.68 12.35
CA ARG A 116 -9.87 14.60 11.64
C ARG A 116 -8.91 13.69 12.43
N ILE A 117 -8.27 12.76 11.76
CA ILE A 117 -7.18 11.95 12.33
C ILE A 117 -5.91 12.82 12.26
N ALA A 118 -5.34 13.16 13.41
CA ALA A 118 -4.10 13.92 13.44
C ALA A 118 -2.93 13.04 12.97
N SER A 119 -2.00 13.60 12.20
CA SER A 119 -0.85 12.87 11.63
C SER A 119 -0.06 12.09 12.69
N ARG A 120 0.10 12.62 13.90
CA ARG A 120 0.74 11.91 15.03
C ARG A 120 0.00 10.66 15.51
N ASN A 121 -1.27 10.48 15.13
CA ASN A 121 -2.12 9.35 15.53
C ASN A 121 -2.30 8.33 14.39
N LYS A 122 -1.66 8.52 13.25
CA LYS A 122 -1.83 7.64 12.08
C LYS A 122 -1.31 6.21 12.30
N SER A 123 -0.41 6.02 13.24
CA SER A 123 0.06 4.69 13.67
C SER A 123 -0.94 3.92 14.55
N GLY A 124 -2.06 4.56 14.95
CA GLY A 124 -3.12 3.91 15.71
C GLY A 124 -3.95 2.92 14.87
N PRO A 125 -4.62 1.96 15.51
CA PRO A 125 -5.40 0.92 14.83
C PRO A 125 -6.66 1.52 14.18
N PHE A 126 -6.89 1.20 12.90
CA PHE A 126 -8.11 1.57 12.19
C PHE A 126 -9.29 0.75 12.69
N MET A 127 -10.23 1.42 13.34
CA MET A 127 -11.47 0.80 13.84
C MET A 127 -11.25 -0.50 14.65
N GLY A 128 -10.11 -0.62 15.35
CA GLY A 128 -9.76 -1.79 16.17
C GLY A 128 -9.20 -2.98 15.38
N SER A 129 -8.96 -2.82 14.08
CA SER A 129 -8.27 -3.82 13.26
C SER A 129 -6.75 -3.77 13.47
N GLU A 130 -6.01 -4.73 12.90
CA GLU A 130 -4.55 -4.72 12.89
C GLU A 130 -3.96 -3.84 11.77
N PHE A 131 -4.81 -3.22 10.94
CA PHE A 131 -4.39 -2.14 10.03
C PHE A 131 -4.34 -0.81 10.79
N ALA A 132 -3.26 -0.05 10.63
CA ALA A 132 -3.15 1.30 11.13
C ALA A 132 -3.81 2.30 10.17
N TYR A 133 -4.12 3.51 10.62
CA TYR A 133 -4.60 4.57 9.73
C TYR A 133 -3.61 4.87 8.59
N GLU A 134 -2.29 4.77 8.84
CA GLU A 134 -1.24 4.94 7.83
C GLU A 134 -1.22 3.83 6.76
N ASP A 135 -1.82 2.66 7.05
CA ASP A 135 -1.92 1.55 6.09
C ASP A 135 -3.07 1.75 5.08
N LEU A 136 -3.94 2.76 5.27
CA LEU A 136 -5.13 3.02 4.44
C LEU A 136 -4.89 4.01 3.31
N GLY A 137 -3.79 4.73 3.33
CA GLY A 137 -3.38 5.63 2.27
C GLY A 137 -2.73 4.89 1.11
N SER A 138 -2.69 5.51 -0.06
CA SER A 138 -1.86 5.01 -1.16
C SER A 138 -0.39 5.02 -0.77
N GLN A 139 0.35 4.06 -1.32
CA GLN A 139 1.74 3.81 -0.96
C GLN A 139 2.67 4.49 -1.98
N GLU A 140 2.58 5.83 -2.03
CA GLU A 140 3.40 6.64 -2.95
C GLU A 140 4.89 6.32 -2.81
N VAL A 141 5.60 6.28 -3.93
CA VAL A 141 7.03 5.91 -3.97
C VAL A 141 7.86 6.83 -3.09
N GLU A 142 7.56 8.13 -3.07
CA GLU A 142 8.27 9.15 -2.33
C GLU A 142 8.15 9.00 -0.81
N LYS A 143 7.14 8.26 -0.34
CA LYS A 143 6.93 8.02 1.10
C LYS A 143 8.03 7.20 1.75
N TYR A 144 8.91 6.57 0.94
CA TYR A 144 9.91 5.64 1.46
C TYR A 144 11.26 5.83 0.80
N SER A 145 12.32 5.49 1.53
CA SER A 145 13.59 5.07 0.95
C SER A 145 13.62 3.56 0.80
N TYR A 146 14.32 3.07 -0.22
CA TYR A 146 14.30 1.67 -0.62
C TYR A 146 15.69 1.06 -0.62
N ARG A 147 15.79 -0.24 -0.33
CA ARG A 147 17.00 -1.02 -0.47
C ARG A 147 16.65 -2.46 -0.89
N TYR A 148 17.13 -2.90 -2.04
CA TYR A 148 17.04 -4.31 -2.43
C TYR A 148 17.89 -5.16 -1.49
N LEU A 149 17.36 -6.31 -1.07
CA LEU A 149 18.05 -7.22 -0.16
C LEU A 149 18.51 -8.50 -0.88
N ARG A 150 17.62 -9.19 -1.58
CA ARG A 150 17.88 -10.48 -2.23
C ARG A 150 16.72 -10.92 -3.12
N ASP A 151 16.97 -11.95 -3.92
CA ASP A 151 15.93 -12.76 -4.56
C ASP A 151 15.67 -14.00 -3.71
N GLU A 152 14.41 -14.43 -3.60
CA GLU A 152 14.07 -15.70 -2.98
C GLU A 152 12.74 -16.26 -3.52
N PRO A 153 12.53 -17.59 -3.46
CA PRO A 153 11.21 -18.17 -3.73
C PRO A 153 10.17 -17.64 -2.73
N CYS A 154 8.97 -17.37 -3.21
CA CYS A 154 7.85 -16.94 -2.37
C CYS A 154 6.62 -17.82 -2.60
N ALA A 155 5.43 -17.42 -2.11
CA ALA A 155 4.22 -18.23 -2.19
C ALA A 155 3.88 -18.65 -3.64
N ASP A 156 3.17 -19.74 -3.78
CA ASP A 156 2.64 -20.26 -5.04
C ASP A 156 3.70 -20.57 -6.13
N GLY A 157 4.94 -20.85 -5.70
CA GLY A 157 6.06 -21.15 -6.61
C GLY A 157 6.61 -19.94 -7.36
N LEU A 158 6.21 -18.72 -6.96
CA LEU A 158 6.72 -17.48 -7.52
C LEU A 158 8.16 -17.21 -7.06
N GLN A 159 8.87 -16.37 -7.82
CA GLN A 159 10.14 -15.76 -7.42
C GLN A 159 9.87 -14.32 -7.02
N CYS A 160 10.42 -13.88 -5.89
CA CYS A 160 10.26 -12.53 -5.38
C CYS A 160 11.59 -11.78 -5.29
N TRP A 161 11.54 -10.50 -5.56
CA TRP A 161 12.51 -9.57 -4.99
C TRP A 161 12.11 -9.26 -3.55
N VAL A 162 13.08 -9.32 -2.66
CA VAL A 162 12.91 -8.88 -1.28
C VAL A 162 13.58 -7.54 -1.13
N MET A 163 12.83 -6.53 -0.70
CA MET A 163 13.36 -5.19 -0.49
C MET A 163 12.90 -4.63 0.85
N GLU A 164 13.77 -3.85 1.46
CA GLU A 164 13.46 -3.04 2.64
C GLU A 164 12.98 -1.67 2.18
N ARG A 165 11.95 -1.14 2.83
CA ARG A 165 11.56 0.25 2.70
C ARG A 165 11.45 0.90 4.08
N THR A 166 11.98 2.13 4.20
CA THR A 166 11.97 2.91 5.42
C THR A 166 11.10 4.15 5.21
N PRO A 167 10.11 4.41 6.08
CA PRO A 167 9.27 5.60 5.96
C PRO A 167 10.10 6.89 5.99
N ALA A 168 9.89 7.76 4.99
CA ALA A 168 10.51 9.08 4.88
C ALA A 168 9.65 10.20 5.51
N TYR A 169 8.43 9.87 5.96
CA TYR A 169 7.49 10.80 6.57
C TYR A 169 7.48 10.69 8.10
N GLU A 170 7.07 11.78 8.77
CA GLU A 170 7.00 11.83 10.23
C GLU A 170 5.86 10.99 10.82
N TYR A 171 6.02 10.59 12.07
CA TYR A 171 5.03 9.89 12.91
C TYR A 171 4.62 8.50 12.44
N SER A 172 5.36 7.86 11.52
CA SER A 172 5.13 6.45 11.22
C SER A 172 5.21 5.58 12.48
N GLY A 173 4.37 4.57 12.56
CA GLY A 173 4.45 3.51 13.56
C GLY A 173 5.59 2.52 13.29
N TYR A 174 6.18 2.60 12.10
CA TYR A 174 7.18 1.64 11.63
C TYR A 174 8.56 2.27 11.53
N SER A 175 9.58 1.51 11.97
CA SER A 175 10.99 1.83 11.69
C SER A 175 11.38 1.42 10.27
N ARG A 176 10.84 0.31 9.79
CA ARG A 176 11.04 -0.23 8.44
C ARG A 176 9.98 -1.27 8.11
N GLN A 177 9.91 -1.61 6.83
CA GLN A 177 9.10 -2.70 6.29
C GLN A 177 9.96 -3.53 5.34
N VAL A 178 9.76 -4.86 5.31
CA VAL A 178 10.39 -5.74 4.34
C VAL A 178 9.30 -6.29 3.44
N VAL A 179 9.42 -6.07 2.14
CA VAL A 179 8.41 -6.38 1.13
C VAL A 179 8.93 -7.47 0.20
N TRP A 180 8.11 -8.48 -0.05
CA TRP A 180 8.29 -9.48 -1.08
C TRP A 180 7.45 -9.08 -2.29
N LEU A 181 8.12 -8.75 -3.38
CA LEU A 181 7.52 -8.29 -4.62
C LEU A 181 7.71 -9.37 -5.70
N ASP A 182 6.63 -9.88 -6.25
CA ASP A 182 6.61 -10.88 -7.32
C ASP A 182 7.38 -10.38 -8.57
N GLN A 183 8.27 -11.21 -9.08
CA GLN A 183 9.13 -10.82 -10.21
C GLN A 183 8.41 -10.81 -11.57
N ALA A 184 7.26 -11.45 -11.68
CA ALA A 184 6.52 -11.48 -12.94
C ALA A 184 5.64 -10.23 -13.10
N GLU A 185 4.82 -9.94 -12.08
CA GLU A 185 3.77 -8.91 -12.15
C GLU A 185 4.00 -7.73 -11.20
N TYR A 186 5.11 -7.73 -10.43
CA TYR A 186 5.43 -6.67 -9.45
C TYR A 186 4.37 -6.50 -8.37
N ARG A 187 3.66 -7.58 -8.01
CA ARG A 187 2.62 -7.58 -6.97
C ARG A 187 3.24 -7.83 -5.60
N PRO A 188 2.82 -7.13 -4.54
CA PRO A 188 3.24 -7.46 -3.18
C PRO A 188 2.63 -8.81 -2.75
N ILE A 189 3.46 -9.74 -2.32
CA ILE A 189 3.04 -11.06 -1.82
C ILE A 189 3.01 -11.07 -0.29
N LYS A 190 4.00 -10.44 0.32
CA LYS A 190 4.12 -10.34 1.77
C LYS A 190 4.81 -9.04 2.17
N THR A 191 4.43 -8.49 3.34
CA THR A 191 5.17 -7.42 4.00
C THR A 191 5.30 -7.71 5.49
N ASP A 192 6.53 -7.69 6.00
CA ASP A 192 6.83 -7.69 7.42
C ASP A 192 7.03 -6.26 7.92
N PHE A 193 6.33 -5.87 8.97
CA PHE A 193 6.39 -4.54 9.56
C PHE A 193 7.16 -4.60 10.88
N TYR A 194 8.05 -3.64 11.07
CA TYR A 194 8.85 -3.50 12.29
C TYR A 194 8.48 -2.22 13.01
N ASP A 195 8.22 -2.32 14.31
CA ASP A 195 7.83 -1.18 15.12
C ASP A 195 8.98 -0.16 15.32
N ARG A 196 8.71 0.93 16.03
CA ARG A 196 9.71 1.99 16.28
C ARG A 196 10.94 1.53 17.07
N LYS A 197 10.84 0.39 17.77
CA LYS A 197 11.98 -0.22 18.48
C LYS A 197 12.79 -1.15 17.58
N GLY A 198 12.27 -1.45 16.37
CA GLY A 198 12.86 -2.40 15.44
C GLY A 198 12.41 -3.85 15.66
N ASP A 199 11.45 -4.09 16.56
CA ASP A 199 10.89 -5.42 16.80
C ASP A 199 9.87 -5.78 15.72
N HIS A 200 9.80 -7.06 15.34
CA HIS A 200 8.81 -7.55 14.39
C HIS A 200 7.40 -7.39 14.97
N LEU A 201 6.61 -6.53 14.35
CA LEU A 201 5.29 -6.17 14.84
C LEU A 201 4.20 -7.06 14.24
N LYS A 202 4.11 -7.07 12.92
CA LYS A 202 3.03 -7.73 12.18
C LYS A 202 3.48 -8.11 10.77
N THR A 203 2.76 -9.06 10.19
CA THR A 203 2.94 -9.51 8.79
C THR A 203 1.64 -9.34 8.03
N LEU A 204 1.69 -8.80 6.83
CA LEU A 204 0.61 -8.75 5.87
C LEU A 204 0.91 -9.70 4.72
N VAL A 205 -0.04 -10.57 4.38
CA VAL A 205 0.03 -11.50 3.24
C VAL A 205 -1.13 -11.19 2.30
N TRP A 206 -0.83 -11.10 0.99
CA TRP A 206 -1.81 -10.97 -0.08
C TRP A 206 -1.97 -12.29 -0.80
N SER A 207 -3.21 -12.66 -1.14
CA SER A 207 -3.53 -13.89 -1.87
C SER A 207 -4.75 -13.73 -2.76
N GLY A 208 -4.96 -14.70 -3.67
CA GLY A 208 -6.12 -14.70 -4.56
C GLY A 208 -6.09 -13.57 -5.59
N TYR A 209 -4.92 -13.23 -6.13
CA TYR A 209 -4.81 -12.17 -7.12
C TYR A 209 -5.62 -12.42 -8.37
N GLN A 210 -6.42 -11.42 -8.77
CA GLN A 210 -7.19 -11.40 -10.01
C GLN A 210 -6.75 -10.21 -10.87
N GLU A 211 -6.77 -10.39 -12.19
CA GLU A 211 -6.50 -9.33 -13.15
C GLU A 211 -7.81 -8.65 -13.58
N TYR A 212 -7.85 -7.33 -13.47
CA TYR A 212 -8.98 -6.50 -13.85
C TYR A 212 -8.62 -5.57 -15.01
N ALA A 213 -9.57 -5.33 -15.88
CA ALA A 213 -9.43 -4.47 -17.07
C ALA A 213 -8.21 -4.83 -17.95
N GLY A 214 -7.76 -6.12 -17.91
CA GLY A 214 -6.62 -6.62 -18.69
C GLY A 214 -5.28 -6.04 -18.26
N ARG A 215 -5.16 -5.51 -17.03
CA ARG A 215 -3.92 -4.87 -16.55
C ARG A 215 -3.76 -4.81 -15.04
N TYR A 216 -4.83 -4.50 -14.29
CA TYR A 216 -4.72 -4.15 -12.87
C TYR A 216 -4.90 -5.38 -11.99
N TRP A 217 -3.91 -5.72 -11.21
CA TRP A 217 -3.97 -6.82 -10.27
C TRP A 217 -4.51 -6.38 -8.92
N ARG A 218 -5.49 -7.11 -8.38
CA ARG A 218 -6.02 -6.90 -7.03
C ARG A 218 -6.09 -8.23 -6.31
N ALA A 219 -5.68 -8.24 -5.04
CA ALA A 219 -5.79 -9.42 -4.19
C ALA A 219 -7.22 -9.55 -3.67
N ASP A 220 -7.77 -10.78 -3.69
CA ASP A 220 -9.06 -11.07 -3.09
C ASP A 220 -8.97 -11.13 -1.56
N GLU A 221 -7.79 -11.46 -1.01
CA GLU A 221 -7.58 -11.54 0.43
C GLU A 221 -6.30 -10.80 0.86
N MET A 222 -6.40 -10.09 1.99
CA MET A 222 -5.27 -9.44 2.68
C MET A 222 -5.34 -9.86 4.16
N PHE A 223 -4.39 -10.68 4.59
CA PHE A 223 -4.34 -11.20 5.96
C PHE A 223 -3.21 -10.53 6.75
N MET A 224 -3.59 -9.78 7.79
CA MET A 224 -2.68 -9.13 8.73
C MET A 224 -2.65 -9.89 10.04
N GLU A 225 -1.48 -10.36 10.45
CA GLU A 225 -1.25 -10.99 11.76
C GLU A 225 -0.30 -10.15 12.61
N ASN A 226 -0.70 -9.85 13.83
CA ASN A 226 0.11 -9.11 14.79
C ASN A 226 0.81 -10.10 15.76
N HIS A 227 2.12 -10.20 15.63
CA HIS A 227 2.94 -11.16 16.39
C HIS A 227 3.12 -10.79 17.86
N GLN A 228 2.93 -9.51 18.20
CA GLN A 228 3.08 -9.03 19.60
C GLN A 228 1.78 -9.22 20.39
N THR A 229 0.62 -9.13 19.73
CA THR A 229 -0.69 -9.24 20.40
C THR A 229 -1.39 -10.58 20.17
N GLY A 230 -1.03 -11.32 19.12
CA GLY A 230 -1.70 -12.54 18.68
C GLY A 230 -3.08 -12.29 18.08
N LYS A 231 -3.36 -11.04 17.66
CA LYS A 231 -4.58 -10.66 16.94
C LYS A 231 -4.36 -10.71 15.44
N SER A 232 -5.43 -10.83 14.68
CA SER A 232 -5.36 -10.75 13.23
C SER A 232 -6.55 -10.02 12.63
N THR A 233 -6.40 -9.60 11.38
CA THR A 233 -7.47 -9.04 10.56
C THR A 233 -7.38 -9.61 9.15
N LEU A 234 -8.47 -10.16 8.65
CA LEU A 234 -8.60 -10.60 7.27
C LEU A 234 -9.52 -9.64 6.53
N LEU A 235 -9.04 -9.07 5.43
CA LEU A 235 -9.85 -8.32 4.48
C LEU A 235 -10.14 -9.24 3.29
N LYS A 236 -11.43 -9.42 2.97
CA LYS A 236 -11.89 -10.12 1.78
C LYS A 236 -12.52 -9.12 0.84
N TRP A 237 -11.98 -9.06 -0.36
CA TRP A 237 -12.41 -8.12 -1.38
C TRP A 237 -13.24 -8.81 -2.46
N SER A 238 -14.23 -8.11 -2.97
CA SER A 238 -15.12 -8.61 -4.02
C SER A 238 -15.74 -7.47 -4.82
N ASN A 239 -16.38 -7.83 -5.94
CA ASN A 239 -17.16 -6.91 -6.75
C ASN A 239 -16.38 -5.69 -7.26
N TYR A 240 -15.09 -5.84 -7.53
CA TYR A 240 -14.28 -4.78 -8.14
C TYR A 240 -14.87 -4.33 -9.47
N ARG A 241 -15.03 -3.04 -9.62
CA ARG A 241 -15.43 -2.38 -10.87
C ARG A 241 -14.57 -1.15 -11.07
N PHE A 242 -13.87 -1.10 -12.18
CA PHE A 242 -13.02 0.00 -12.57
C PHE A 242 -13.73 0.96 -13.52
N LYS A 243 -13.27 2.21 -13.57
CA LYS A 243 -13.78 3.27 -14.48
C LYS A 243 -15.29 3.46 -14.32
N THR A 244 -15.72 3.62 -13.09
CA THR A 244 -17.13 3.76 -12.72
C THR A 244 -17.62 5.20 -12.83
N GLY A 245 -16.71 6.14 -13.11
CA GLY A 245 -17.02 7.56 -13.31
C GLY A 245 -17.07 8.35 -12.01
N LEU A 246 -16.32 7.92 -10.99
CA LEU A 246 -16.12 8.70 -9.77
C LEU A 246 -15.36 9.99 -10.08
N ASP A 247 -15.71 11.04 -9.38
CA ASP A 247 -15.03 12.34 -9.46
C ASP A 247 -14.74 12.92 -8.07
N ASP A 248 -14.06 14.07 -8.02
CA ASP A 248 -13.71 14.78 -6.81
C ASP A 248 -14.90 15.07 -5.89
N GLY A 249 -16.09 15.25 -6.44
CA GLY A 249 -17.31 15.51 -5.69
C GLY A 249 -17.75 14.34 -4.81
N ASP A 250 -17.41 13.10 -5.20
CA ASP A 250 -17.70 11.89 -4.45
C ASP A 250 -16.88 11.79 -3.16
N PHE A 251 -15.77 12.51 -3.06
CA PHE A 251 -14.81 12.47 -1.95
C PHE A 251 -14.86 13.74 -1.09
N ASN A 252 -16.04 14.22 -0.76
CA ASN A 252 -16.21 15.50 -0.03
C ASN A 252 -16.38 15.26 1.47
N LYS A 253 -15.44 15.78 2.28
CA LYS A 253 -15.50 15.69 3.76
C LYS A 253 -16.79 16.23 4.37
N ASN A 254 -17.38 17.26 3.75
CA ASN A 254 -18.61 17.87 4.26
C ASN A 254 -19.85 17.02 3.94
N ALA A 255 -19.73 16.04 3.06
CA ALA A 255 -20.80 15.11 2.70
C ALA A 255 -20.78 13.83 3.55
N LEU A 256 -19.69 13.53 4.30
CA LEU A 256 -19.53 12.29 5.06
C LEU A 256 -20.73 11.95 5.96
N ALA A 257 -21.31 12.94 6.62
CA ALA A 257 -22.47 12.75 7.49
C ALA A 257 -23.77 12.40 6.74
N ARG A 258 -23.81 12.50 5.42
CA ARG A 258 -24.98 12.28 4.57
C ARG A 258 -24.86 11.02 3.71
N LEU A 259 -23.69 10.38 3.71
CA LEU A 259 -23.45 9.11 2.99
C LEU A 259 -24.32 7.99 3.62
N ARG A 260 -24.93 7.17 2.76
CA ARG A 260 -25.77 6.04 3.16
C ARG A 260 -25.48 4.82 2.31
#